data_74b5a9baa0d954f49f28b53dc5c07474
#
_entry.id   74b5a9baa0d954f49f28b53dc5c07474
#
_cell.length_a   1.000
_cell.length_b   1.000
_cell.length_c   1.000
_cell.angle_alpha   90.00
_cell.angle_beta   90.00
_cell.angle_gamma   90.00
#
_symmetry.space_group_name_H-M   'P 1'
#
loop_
_entity.id
_entity.type
_entity.pdbx_description
1 polymer ?
#
loop_
_entity_poly.entity_id
_entity_poly.type
_entity_poly.pdbx_seq_one_letter_code
_entity_poly.pdbx_strand_id
1 'polypeptide(L)'
;MTASEATGVRRAPTGRAGARGGPAPGPGAGAGGGLGSRGMQRFGMTIPFPGIPLHEQRAPIEELVRLGYTDLWSAEANTTDAFTPLALASVWAPTARLGTAILPVYTRGPGLLAQSIASLAAAAPGRFVAGIGASSNVIVEGWNGVPFVEPYKRVRDTLRFLRAALAGEKVSHDYETFSVQGFKLGIVPEQPVPILVASLREGMLRLAGREGDGAIVNWLSAADAARVSGIVNEQGPGKEIVARLFVCPNPDKEQVLPAAKFAMAAYLNVPVYRAFHQWCGRTEVLAEHWAAWDAGDRKGALAKIPDSLVDELIINGTPDECRAHIQRYVDNGITCPALLVMGFGGIDVMQACRDLAPR
;
A
#
# COMPACT_ATOMS: atom_id res chain seq x y z
N MET A 1 40.16 -33.50 -4.39
CA MET A 1 40.84 -33.85 -3.13
C MET A 1 39.85 -33.57 -2.03
N THR A 2 39.19 -34.59 -1.62
CA THR A 2 39.11 -35.39 -0.37
C THR A 2 38.49 -34.61 0.74
N ALA A 3 37.25 -34.92 1.07
CA ALA A 3 36.69 -35.98 1.96
C ALA A 3 36.49 -35.41 3.35
N SER A 4 35.21 -35.36 3.76
CA SER A 4 34.54 -36.28 4.68
C SER A 4 34.92 -36.11 6.14
N GLU A 5 33.91 -35.77 6.96
CA GLU A 5 33.65 -36.57 8.17
C GLU A 5 32.23 -36.30 8.72
N ALA A 6 31.48 -37.36 8.87
CA ALA A 6 30.17 -37.44 9.48
C ALA A 6 30.31 -37.75 10.96
N THR A 7 29.53 -37.06 11.80
CA THR A 7 29.33 -37.54 13.20
C THR A 7 27.85 -37.73 13.47
N GLY A 8 27.51 -38.99 13.74
CA GLY A 8 26.17 -39.44 14.02
C GLY A 8 25.71 -39.08 15.44
N VAL A 9 24.42 -38.78 15.58
CA VAL A 9 23.73 -38.73 16.87
C VAL A 9 22.68 -39.83 16.92
N ARG A 10 22.77 -40.61 17.98
CA ARG A 10 21.99 -41.82 18.29
C ARG A 10 20.53 -41.52 18.60
N ARG A 11 19.64 -42.36 18.07
CA ARG A 11 18.22 -42.50 18.51
C ARG A 11 18.13 -43.27 19.84
N ALA A 12 17.20 -42.86 20.69
CA ALA A 12 16.68 -43.64 21.81
C ALA A 12 15.16 -43.84 21.70
N PRO A 13 14.57 -44.87 22.31
CA PRO A 13 13.39 -45.51 21.77
C PRO A 13 12.05 -45.07 22.40
N THR A 14 11.01 -45.41 21.66
CA THR A 14 9.58 -45.24 21.92
C THR A 14 9.06 -45.98 23.16
N GLY A 15 8.28 -45.26 24.00
CA GLY A 15 7.37 -45.86 24.98
C GLY A 15 5.92 -45.61 24.59
N ARG A 16 5.17 -46.69 24.35
CA ARG A 16 3.71 -46.71 24.19
C ARG A 16 3.06 -46.77 25.57
N ALA A 17 2.05 -45.92 25.81
CA ALA A 17 1.03 -46.20 26.82
C ALA A 17 -0.32 -45.71 26.32
N GLY A 18 -1.29 -46.61 26.28
CA GLY A 18 -2.66 -46.32 25.88
C GLY A 18 -3.51 -45.81 27.04
N ALA A 19 -4.54 -45.03 26.75
CA ALA A 19 -5.67 -44.79 27.65
C ALA A 19 -6.94 -44.45 26.86
N ARG A 20 -7.86 -45.21 27.03
CA ARG A 20 -9.33 -45.28 27.10
C ARG A 20 -10.10 -44.00 26.76
N GLY A 21 -11.12 -44.17 25.91
CA GLY A 21 -12.11 -43.19 25.48
C GLY A 21 -13.11 -42.83 26.59
N GLY A 22 -13.61 -41.62 26.49
CA GLY A 22 -14.81 -41.10 27.14
C GLY A 22 -15.68 -40.36 26.15
N PRO A 23 -17.01 -40.28 26.32
CA PRO A 23 -17.95 -39.88 25.28
C PRO A 23 -18.01 -38.37 25.03
N ALA A 24 -18.30 -38.00 23.78
CA ALA A 24 -18.52 -36.61 23.32
C ALA A 24 -19.80 -36.00 23.93
N PRO A 25 -19.79 -34.71 24.31
CA PRO A 25 -21.00 -33.96 24.57
C PRO A 25 -21.61 -33.43 23.26
N GLY A 26 -22.91 -33.51 23.17
CA GLY A 26 -23.73 -33.08 22.04
C GLY A 26 -23.82 -31.56 21.84
N PRO A 27 -24.40 -31.10 20.72
CA PRO A 27 -24.40 -29.68 20.33
C PRO A 27 -25.42 -28.89 21.14
N GLY A 28 -24.92 -27.96 21.99
CA GLY A 28 -25.72 -26.94 22.61
C GLY A 28 -25.93 -25.76 21.66
N ALA A 29 -27.17 -25.50 21.28
CA ALA A 29 -27.56 -24.29 20.58
C ALA A 29 -27.41 -23.09 21.55
N GLY A 30 -26.46 -22.22 21.29
CA GLY A 30 -26.29 -20.93 21.93
C GLY A 30 -26.42 -19.84 20.88
N ALA A 31 -27.61 -19.19 20.82
CA ALA A 31 -27.76 -17.95 20.14
C ALA A 31 -26.95 -16.89 20.87
N GLY A 32 -25.81 -16.53 20.32
CA GLY A 32 -24.97 -15.42 20.78
C GLY A 32 -24.93 -14.36 19.71
N GLY A 33 -25.61 -13.25 19.97
CA GLY A 33 -25.56 -12.07 19.13
C GLY A 33 -24.10 -11.60 18.93
N GLY A 34 -23.67 -11.59 17.67
CA GLY A 34 -22.38 -11.05 17.29
C GLY A 34 -22.32 -9.55 17.53
N LEU A 35 -21.82 -9.12 18.68
CA LEU A 35 -21.15 -7.84 18.78
C LEU A 35 -19.90 -7.93 17.91
N GLY A 36 -20.01 -7.41 16.68
CA GLY A 36 -18.86 -7.21 15.82
C GLY A 36 -17.82 -6.43 16.62
N SER A 37 -16.68 -7.06 16.89
CA SER A 37 -15.50 -6.35 17.36
C SER A 37 -15.23 -5.27 16.33
N ARG A 38 -15.51 -4.00 16.63
CA ARG A 38 -14.95 -2.88 15.90
C ARG A 38 -13.44 -3.00 16.08
N GLY A 39 -12.78 -3.66 15.12
CA GLY A 39 -11.33 -3.68 15.06
C GLY A 39 -10.84 -2.23 15.17
N MET A 40 -9.77 -2.01 15.92
CA MET A 40 -9.16 -0.69 16.07
C MET A 40 -8.97 -0.08 14.67
N GLN A 41 -9.51 1.13 14.46
CA GLN A 41 -9.37 1.86 13.20
C GLN A 41 -7.89 1.98 12.86
N ARG A 42 -7.49 1.50 11.68
CA ARG A 42 -6.11 1.66 11.22
C ARG A 42 -5.87 3.08 10.75
N PHE A 43 -4.69 3.60 11.07
CA PHE A 43 -4.29 4.93 10.67
C PHE A 43 -2.80 4.92 10.30
N GLY A 44 -2.48 5.20 9.05
CA GLY A 44 -1.15 5.04 8.49
C GLY A 44 -0.42 6.35 8.23
N MET A 45 0.91 6.27 8.21
CA MET A 45 1.79 7.35 7.78
C MET A 45 2.74 6.86 6.69
N THR A 46 2.98 7.68 5.67
CA THR A 46 4.00 7.41 4.64
C THR A 46 5.39 7.79 5.15
N ILE A 47 6.32 6.85 5.03
CA ILE A 47 7.74 7.00 5.36
C ILE A 47 8.62 6.64 4.16
N PRO A 48 9.90 7.07 4.09
CA PRO A 48 10.60 7.96 5.01
C PRO A 48 10.14 9.41 4.86
N PHE A 49 10.38 10.24 5.88
CA PHE A 49 10.12 11.67 5.81
C PHE A 49 11.11 12.36 4.87
N PRO A 50 10.64 13.19 3.93
CA PRO A 50 11.52 13.96 3.04
C PRO A 50 12.45 14.90 3.83
N GLY A 51 13.69 15.04 3.33
CA GLY A 51 14.65 15.95 3.94
C GLY A 51 15.36 15.41 5.18
N ILE A 52 14.97 14.26 5.72
CA ILE A 52 15.63 13.57 6.83
C ILE A 52 16.41 12.37 6.26
N PRO A 53 17.73 12.24 6.45
CA PRO A 53 18.50 11.07 6.04
C PRO A 53 17.95 9.77 6.63
N LEU A 54 18.07 8.64 5.92
CA LEU A 54 17.49 7.36 6.38
C LEU A 54 17.98 6.94 7.76
N HIS A 55 19.25 7.15 8.10
CA HIS A 55 19.82 6.79 9.40
C HIS A 55 19.33 7.68 10.55
N GLU A 56 18.72 8.81 10.25
CA GLU A 56 18.14 9.76 11.21
C GLU A 56 16.61 9.62 11.36
N GLN A 57 15.97 8.74 10.59
CA GLN A 57 14.52 8.52 10.62
C GLN A 57 14.01 7.86 11.91
N ARG A 58 14.90 7.34 12.75
CA ARG A 58 14.50 6.58 13.95
C ARG A 58 13.59 7.37 14.88
N ALA A 59 14.01 8.55 15.29
CA ALA A 59 13.26 9.36 16.26
C ALA A 59 11.85 9.75 15.75
N PRO A 60 11.69 10.28 14.51
CA PRO A 60 10.37 10.55 13.96
C PRO A 60 9.51 9.30 13.80
N ILE A 61 10.06 8.14 13.42
CA ILE A 61 9.30 6.89 13.29
C ILE A 61 8.83 6.38 14.67
N GLU A 62 9.68 6.39 15.69
CA GLU A 62 9.30 6.05 17.06
C GLU A 62 8.21 7.01 17.61
N GLU A 63 8.28 8.28 17.23
CA GLU A 63 7.26 9.27 17.61
C GLU A 63 5.90 8.96 16.98
N LEU A 64 5.84 8.58 15.70
CA LEU A 64 4.58 8.19 15.05
C LEU A 64 3.85 7.09 15.83
N VAL A 65 4.57 6.06 16.27
CA VAL A 65 3.98 4.97 17.06
C VAL A 65 3.44 5.49 18.38
N ARG A 66 4.18 6.37 19.07
CA ARG A 66 3.71 6.99 20.33
C ARG A 66 2.47 7.87 20.13
N LEU A 67 2.33 8.47 18.96
CA LEU A 67 1.16 9.26 18.57
C LEU A 67 -0.06 8.40 18.17
N GLY A 68 0.09 7.08 18.08
CA GLY A 68 -1.00 6.16 17.77
C GLY A 68 -1.14 5.78 16.29
N TYR A 69 -0.19 6.17 15.42
CA TYR A 69 -0.19 5.65 14.05
C TYR A 69 0.08 4.14 14.08
N THR A 70 -0.83 3.38 13.50
CA THR A 70 -0.80 1.91 13.54
C THR A 70 -0.02 1.30 12.39
N ASP A 71 0.13 2.05 11.30
CA ASP A 71 0.69 1.55 10.04
C ASP A 71 1.74 2.52 9.46
N LEU A 72 2.84 1.96 8.96
CA LEU A 72 3.89 2.71 8.27
C LEU A 72 3.99 2.21 6.83
N TRP A 73 3.85 3.12 5.87
CA TRP A 73 3.80 2.79 4.45
C TRP A 73 4.97 3.40 3.70
N SER A 74 5.65 2.60 2.87
CA SER A 74 6.71 3.07 1.98
C SER A 74 6.39 2.77 0.52
N ALA A 75 6.94 3.56 -0.41
CA ALA A 75 6.67 3.43 -1.83
C ALA A 75 7.97 3.50 -2.65
N GLU A 76 7.95 2.91 -3.84
CA GLU A 76 9.02 3.06 -4.81
C GLU A 76 8.69 4.16 -5.81
N ALA A 77 9.44 5.24 -5.72
CA ALA A 77 9.48 6.33 -6.67
C ALA A 77 10.94 6.73 -6.92
N ASN A 78 11.26 8.03 -6.91
CA ASN A 78 12.61 8.53 -7.16
C ASN A 78 13.40 8.85 -5.87
N THR A 79 12.95 8.41 -4.71
CA THR A 79 13.60 8.69 -3.42
C THR A 79 14.33 7.47 -2.88
N THR A 80 13.59 6.49 -2.37
CA THR A 80 14.13 5.24 -1.83
C THR A 80 13.40 4.06 -2.46
N ASP A 81 14.00 2.86 -2.40
CA ASP A 81 13.23 1.64 -2.55
C ASP A 81 12.27 1.48 -1.37
N ALA A 82 11.23 0.66 -1.52
CA ALA A 82 10.22 0.54 -0.48
C ALA A 82 10.66 -0.36 0.68
N PHE A 83 11.58 -1.29 0.48
CA PHE A 83 11.97 -2.27 1.50
C PHE A 83 12.94 -1.69 2.53
N THR A 84 13.90 -0.87 2.10
CA THR A 84 14.95 -0.34 3.01
C THR A 84 14.36 0.48 4.17
N PRO A 85 13.47 1.47 3.97
CA PRO A 85 12.85 2.19 5.08
C PRO A 85 12.04 1.29 6.01
N LEU A 86 11.33 0.29 5.45
CA LEU A 86 10.52 -0.63 6.23
C LEU A 86 11.37 -1.64 7.03
N ALA A 87 12.52 -2.06 6.49
CA ALA A 87 13.46 -2.89 7.22
C ALA A 87 13.99 -2.17 8.46
N LEU A 88 14.33 -0.89 8.33
CA LEU A 88 14.72 -0.05 9.48
C LEU A 88 13.53 0.12 10.45
N ALA A 89 12.35 0.44 9.94
CA ALA A 89 11.14 0.61 10.75
C ALA A 89 10.73 -0.69 11.48
N SER A 90 11.03 -1.88 10.92
CA SER A 90 10.72 -3.15 11.58
C SER A 90 11.35 -3.28 12.97
N VAL A 91 12.51 -2.65 13.15
CA VAL A 91 13.28 -2.62 14.41
C VAL A 91 12.88 -1.41 15.26
N TRP A 92 12.70 -0.23 14.64
CA TRP A 92 12.42 1.02 15.37
C TRP A 92 10.95 1.13 15.83
N ALA A 93 10.03 0.48 15.13
CA ALA A 93 8.59 0.50 15.39
C ALA A 93 8.04 -0.93 15.53
N PRO A 94 8.40 -1.68 16.59
CA PRO A 94 8.12 -3.12 16.70
C PRO A 94 6.62 -3.45 16.85
N THR A 95 5.76 -2.47 17.09
CA THR A 95 4.31 -2.65 17.19
C THR A 95 3.56 -2.18 15.96
N ALA A 96 4.18 -1.38 15.09
CA ALA A 96 3.55 -0.91 13.87
C ALA A 96 3.45 -2.01 12.81
N ARG A 97 2.36 -2.01 12.05
CA ARG A 97 2.27 -2.74 10.80
C ARG A 97 3.02 -1.99 9.70
N LEU A 98 3.70 -2.72 8.85
CA LEU A 98 4.53 -2.20 7.77
C LEU A 98 3.91 -2.57 6.43
N GLY A 99 3.85 -1.64 5.49
CA GLY A 99 3.27 -1.89 4.19
C GLY A 99 4.00 -1.19 3.05
N THR A 100 3.99 -1.81 1.89
CA THR A 100 4.45 -1.16 0.66
C THR A 100 3.28 -0.56 -0.12
N ALA A 101 3.43 0.68 -0.61
CA ALA A 101 2.39 1.39 -1.37
C ALA A 101 2.99 2.18 -2.54
N ILE A 102 3.58 1.52 -3.52
CA ILE A 102 3.57 0.09 -3.85
C ILE A 102 4.93 -0.39 -4.36
N LEU A 103 5.06 -1.70 -4.52
CA LEU A 103 6.15 -2.34 -5.26
C LEU A 103 5.76 -2.49 -6.72
N PRO A 104 6.52 -1.93 -7.68
CA PRO A 104 6.30 -2.19 -9.10
C PRO A 104 6.59 -3.64 -9.47
N VAL A 105 5.64 -4.32 -10.12
CA VAL A 105 5.79 -5.74 -10.53
C VAL A 105 6.74 -5.95 -11.72
N TYR A 106 7.29 -4.88 -12.28
CA TYR A 106 8.20 -4.92 -13.42
C TYR A 106 9.67 -4.79 -13.04
N THR A 107 9.97 -3.98 -12.02
CA THR A 107 11.35 -3.56 -11.69
C THR A 107 12.13 -4.61 -10.92
N ARG A 108 11.45 -5.64 -10.39
CA ARG A 108 12.07 -6.83 -9.82
C ARG A 108 11.55 -8.07 -10.51
N GLY A 109 12.43 -9.02 -10.81
CA GLY A 109 12.02 -10.36 -11.26
C GLY A 109 11.13 -11.03 -10.18
N PRO A 110 10.17 -11.88 -10.57
CA PRO A 110 9.19 -12.45 -9.63
C PRO A 110 9.86 -13.19 -8.46
N GLY A 111 10.92 -13.97 -8.70
CA GLY A 111 11.65 -14.67 -7.63
C GLY A 111 12.27 -13.73 -6.61
N LEU A 112 12.95 -12.66 -7.07
CA LEU A 112 13.54 -11.66 -6.17
C LEU A 112 12.46 -10.90 -5.40
N LEU A 113 11.34 -10.59 -6.04
CA LEU A 113 10.21 -9.94 -5.37
C LEU A 113 9.66 -10.81 -4.23
N ALA A 114 9.45 -12.12 -4.47
CA ALA A 114 9.03 -13.05 -3.43
C ALA A 114 10.04 -13.16 -2.28
N GLN A 115 11.36 -13.20 -2.60
CA GLN A 115 12.42 -13.22 -1.59
C GLN A 115 12.43 -11.95 -0.74
N SER A 116 12.29 -10.77 -1.36
CA SER A 116 12.25 -9.48 -0.65
C SER A 116 11.05 -9.39 0.29
N ILE A 117 9.87 -9.82 -0.17
CA ILE A 117 8.65 -9.89 0.64
C ILE A 117 8.82 -10.85 1.82
N ALA A 118 9.33 -12.06 1.57
CA ALA A 118 9.55 -13.06 2.61
C ALA A 118 10.59 -12.58 3.65
N SER A 119 11.66 -11.91 3.20
CA SER A 119 12.69 -11.37 4.10
C SER A 119 12.12 -10.30 5.06
N LEU A 120 11.32 -9.38 4.53
CA LEU A 120 10.71 -8.36 5.38
C LEU A 120 9.60 -8.95 6.28
N ALA A 121 8.85 -9.93 5.79
CA ALA A 121 7.89 -10.67 6.62
C ALA A 121 8.58 -11.42 7.78
N ALA A 122 9.77 -11.97 7.55
CA ALA A 122 10.58 -12.58 8.60
C ALA A 122 11.14 -11.55 9.60
N ALA A 123 11.49 -10.33 9.13
CA ALA A 123 11.93 -9.24 10.02
C ALA A 123 10.77 -8.62 10.83
N ALA A 124 9.54 -8.74 10.35
CA ALA A 124 8.33 -8.20 10.98
C ALA A 124 7.20 -9.26 11.00
N PRO A 125 7.33 -10.36 11.77
CA PRO A 125 6.38 -11.46 11.75
C PRO A 125 4.94 -11.01 12.01
N GLY A 126 4.01 -11.36 11.10
CA GLY A 126 2.60 -10.99 11.17
C GLY A 126 2.27 -9.51 10.99
N ARG A 127 3.27 -8.66 10.76
CA ARG A 127 3.10 -7.20 10.67
C ARG A 127 3.39 -6.61 9.28
N PHE A 128 3.75 -7.43 8.31
CA PHE A 128 4.06 -6.95 6.96
C PHE A 128 2.92 -7.21 5.99
N VAL A 129 2.66 -6.22 5.13
CA VAL A 129 1.68 -6.25 4.03
C VAL A 129 2.37 -5.88 2.72
N ALA A 130 2.24 -6.72 1.73
CA ALA A 130 2.81 -6.48 0.41
C ALA A 130 1.80 -5.75 -0.49
N GLY A 131 2.00 -4.46 -0.74
CA GLY A 131 1.27 -3.72 -1.76
C GLY A 131 2.04 -3.76 -3.08
N ILE A 132 1.43 -4.33 -4.10
CA ILE A 132 2.01 -4.47 -5.45
C ILE A 132 1.19 -3.69 -6.48
N GLY A 133 1.81 -3.30 -7.59
CA GLY A 133 1.10 -2.63 -8.67
C GLY A 133 1.92 -2.49 -9.94
N ALA A 134 1.27 -1.98 -10.99
CA ALA A 134 1.92 -1.78 -12.28
C ALA A 134 2.95 -0.63 -12.26
N SER A 135 2.77 0.36 -11.40
CA SER A 135 3.49 1.65 -11.49
C SER A 135 3.12 2.44 -12.77
N SER A 136 4.04 3.14 -13.36
CA SER A 136 3.84 3.92 -14.59
C SER A 136 4.92 3.63 -15.61
N ASN A 137 4.63 3.93 -16.88
CA ASN A 137 5.60 3.84 -17.96
C ASN A 137 6.84 4.72 -17.71
N VAL A 138 6.68 5.87 -17.05
CA VAL A 138 7.82 6.73 -16.70
C VAL A 138 8.82 6.00 -15.80
N ILE A 139 8.32 5.33 -14.77
CA ILE A 139 9.20 4.60 -13.83
C ILE A 139 9.71 3.30 -14.47
N VAL A 140 8.82 2.53 -15.10
CA VAL A 140 9.16 1.20 -15.61
C VAL A 140 10.02 1.28 -16.87
N GLU A 141 9.59 2.04 -17.87
CA GLU A 141 10.34 2.18 -19.13
C GLU A 141 11.42 3.25 -19.03
N GLY A 142 11.03 4.45 -18.59
CA GLY A 142 11.92 5.60 -18.62
C GLY A 142 13.10 5.49 -17.66
N TRP A 143 12.89 4.95 -16.46
CA TRP A 143 13.95 4.88 -15.43
C TRP A 143 14.61 3.50 -15.33
N ASN A 144 13.86 2.42 -15.62
CA ASN A 144 14.37 1.06 -15.45
C ASN A 144 14.59 0.30 -16.75
N GLY A 145 14.24 0.87 -17.92
CA GLY A 145 14.47 0.26 -19.22
C GLY A 145 13.68 -1.04 -19.45
N VAL A 146 12.61 -1.26 -18.70
CA VAL A 146 11.79 -2.48 -18.80
C VAL A 146 10.53 -2.15 -19.60
N PRO A 147 10.14 -2.93 -20.62
CA PRO A 147 8.92 -2.71 -21.38
C PRO A 147 7.67 -2.71 -20.50
N PHE A 148 6.84 -1.66 -20.62
CA PHE A 148 5.57 -1.51 -19.86
C PHE A 148 4.41 -2.10 -20.68
N VAL A 149 4.31 -3.42 -20.73
CA VAL A 149 3.32 -4.14 -21.53
C VAL A 149 2.35 -4.92 -20.66
N GLU A 150 1.07 -4.96 -21.06
CA GLU A 150 0.00 -5.72 -20.42
C GLU A 150 -0.10 -5.55 -18.88
N PRO A 151 -0.15 -4.31 -18.33
CA PRO A 151 -0.02 -4.06 -16.90
C PRO A 151 -1.04 -4.82 -16.04
N TYR A 152 -2.26 -5.00 -16.50
CA TYR A 152 -3.27 -5.80 -15.80
C TYR A 152 -2.84 -7.26 -15.66
N LYS A 153 -2.42 -7.89 -16.76
CA LYS A 153 -1.99 -9.30 -16.74
C LYS A 153 -0.72 -9.47 -15.92
N ARG A 154 0.22 -8.54 -16.04
CA ARG A 154 1.46 -8.58 -15.26
C ARG A 154 1.22 -8.53 -13.76
N VAL A 155 0.35 -7.65 -13.29
CA VAL A 155 -0.03 -7.59 -11.86
C VAL A 155 -0.75 -8.87 -11.43
N ARG A 156 -1.73 -9.35 -12.22
CA ARG A 156 -2.46 -10.59 -11.93
C ARG A 156 -1.52 -11.80 -11.82
N ASP A 157 -0.67 -11.98 -12.79
CA ASP A 157 0.25 -13.12 -12.85
C ASP A 157 1.27 -13.07 -11.70
N THR A 158 1.78 -11.86 -11.38
CA THR A 158 2.66 -11.66 -10.23
C THR A 158 1.93 -11.96 -8.91
N LEU A 159 0.68 -11.51 -8.75
CA LEU A 159 -0.13 -11.81 -7.57
C LEU A 159 -0.28 -13.33 -7.38
N ARG A 160 -0.64 -14.06 -8.45
CA ARG A 160 -0.81 -15.52 -8.41
C ARG A 160 0.50 -16.24 -8.08
N PHE A 161 1.61 -15.82 -8.71
CA PHE A 161 2.93 -16.33 -8.39
C PHE A 161 3.29 -16.10 -6.92
N LEU A 162 3.11 -14.88 -6.41
CA LEU A 162 3.43 -14.55 -5.03
C LEU A 162 2.60 -15.35 -4.03
N ARG A 163 1.32 -15.59 -4.31
CA ARG A 163 0.46 -16.45 -3.47
C ARG A 163 1.06 -17.84 -3.28
N ALA A 164 1.41 -18.51 -4.40
CA ALA A 164 2.01 -19.85 -4.36
C ALA A 164 3.40 -19.84 -3.69
N ALA A 165 4.26 -18.91 -4.08
CA ALA A 165 5.62 -18.82 -3.56
C ALA A 165 5.65 -18.55 -2.04
N LEU A 166 4.86 -17.59 -1.55
CA LEU A 166 4.80 -17.23 -0.13
C LEU A 166 4.10 -18.31 0.72
N ALA A 167 3.28 -19.19 0.12
CA ALA A 167 2.77 -20.40 0.74
C ALA A 167 3.80 -21.53 0.84
N GLY A 168 5.02 -21.33 0.30
CA GLY A 168 6.11 -22.31 0.33
C GLY A 168 6.05 -23.36 -0.77
N GLU A 169 5.20 -23.17 -1.77
CA GLU A 169 5.09 -24.08 -2.92
C GLU A 169 6.34 -24.00 -3.81
N LYS A 170 6.69 -25.11 -4.47
CA LYS A 170 7.65 -25.11 -5.55
C LYS A 170 6.94 -24.73 -6.85
N VAL A 171 7.20 -23.52 -7.36
CA VAL A 171 6.53 -22.99 -8.54
C VAL A 171 7.29 -23.33 -9.80
N SER A 172 6.61 -24.01 -10.74
CA SER A 172 7.00 -24.18 -12.13
C SER A 172 5.74 -23.90 -12.95
N HIS A 173 5.66 -22.72 -13.56
CA HIS A 173 4.46 -22.29 -14.27
C HIS A 173 4.78 -21.25 -15.35
N ASP A 174 4.14 -21.39 -16.50
CA ASP A 174 4.18 -20.43 -17.59
C ASP A 174 2.96 -19.52 -17.48
N TYR A 175 3.17 -18.33 -16.86
CA TYR A 175 2.17 -17.28 -16.80
C TYR A 175 2.05 -16.58 -18.16
N GLU A 176 1.02 -15.80 -18.38
CA GLU A 176 0.88 -15.07 -19.65
C GLU A 176 1.99 -14.03 -19.88
N THR A 177 2.54 -13.47 -18.81
CA THR A 177 3.53 -12.36 -18.89
C THR A 177 4.95 -12.74 -18.49
N PHE A 178 5.16 -13.92 -17.95
CA PHE A 178 6.49 -14.47 -17.60
C PHE A 178 6.39 -15.95 -17.26
N SER A 179 7.54 -16.63 -17.27
CA SER A 179 7.66 -18.03 -16.84
C SER A 179 8.55 -18.15 -15.62
N VAL A 180 8.24 -19.10 -14.74
CA VAL A 180 9.05 -19.46 -13.57
C VAL A 180 9.25 -20.97 -13.58
N GLN A 181 10.51 -21.42 -13.36
CA GLN A 181 10.85 -22.84 -13.35
C GLN A 181 11.57 -23.22 -12.06
N GLY A 182 10.94 -24.10 -11.29
CA GLY A 182 11.54 -24.71 -10.09
C GLY A 182 11.79 -23.77 -8.91
N PHE A 183 11.18 -22.59 -8.89
CA PHE A 183 11.38 -21.63 -7.80
C PHE A 183 10.73 -22.13 -6.50
N LYS A 184 11.49 -22.07 -5.42
CA LYS A 184 11.00 -22.33 -4.06
C LYS A 184 11.70 -21.40 -3.08
N LEU A 185 10.93 -20.75 -2.20
CA LEU A 185 11.50 -19.93 -1.13
C LEU A 185 12.28 -20.81 -0.13
N GLY A 186 13.46 -20.34 0.27
CA GLY A 186 14.23 -20.94 1.35
C GLY A 186 13.72 -20.52 2.74
N ILE A 187 13.11 -19.34 2.83
CA ILE A 187 12.45 -18.81 4.03
C ILE A 187 11.00 -18.56 3.68
N VAL A 188 10.10 -19.31 4.27
CA VAL A 188 8.65 -19.13 4.12
C VAL A 188 8.14 -18.32 5.32
N PRO A 189 7.34 -17.28 5.12
CA PRO A 189 6.74 -16.54 6.22
C PRO A 189 5.92 -17.45 7.14
N GLU A 190 6.08 -17.30 8.45
CA GLU A 190 5.32 -18.10 9.44
C GLU A 190 3.82 -17.81 9.42
N GLN A 191 3.47 -16.59 9.04
CA GLN A 191 2.08 -16.15 8.87
C GLN A 191 1.85 -15.69 7.44
N PRO A 192 0.63 -15.88 6.89
CA PRO A 192 0.29 -15.40 5.57
C PRO A 192 0.56 -13.90 5.44
N VAL A 193 1.24 -13.51 4.36
CA VAL A 193 1.47 -12.09 4.03
C VAL A 193 0.28 -11.60 3.21
N PRO A 194 -0.50 -10.63 3.70
CA PRO A 194 -1.55 -10.02 2.89
C PRO A 194 -0.95 -9.33 1.66
N ILE A 195 -1.59 -9.50 0.50
CA ILE A 195 -1.17 -8.87 -0.75
C ILE A 195 -2.28 -7.93 -1.23
N LEU A 196 -2.00 -6.62 -1.16
CA LEU A 196 -2.89 -5.59 -1.67
C LEU A 196 -2.49 -5.18 -3.08
N VAL A 197 -3.47 -4.86 -3.91
CA VAL A 197 -3.26 -4.49 -5.31
C VAL A 197 -3.51 -3.00 -5.51
N ALA A 198 -2.53 -2.28 -6.04
CA ALA A 198 -2.70 -0.89 -6.42
C ALA A 198 -3.71 -0.77 -7.57
N SER A 199 -4.75 -0.01 -7.34
CA SER A 199 -5.91 0.03 -8.22
C SER A 199 -6.44 1.44 -8.37
N LEU A 200 -6.71 1.85 -9.60
CA LEU A 200 -7.33 3.14 -9.89
C LEU A 200 -8.71 2.97 -10.54
N ARG A 201 -8.89 1.97 -11.42
CA ARG A 201 -10.12 1.77 -12.19
C ARG A 201 -10.65 0.37 -12.04
N GLU A 202 -11.89 0.19 -12.48
CA GLU A 202 -12.75 -0.98 -12.28
C GLU A 202 -12.04 -2.34 -12.47
N GLY A 203 -11.33 -2.55 -13.58
CA GLY A 203 -10.68 -3.84 -13.85
C GLY A 203 -9.69 -4.24 -12.76
N MET A 204 -8.83 -3.29 -12.31
CA MET A 204 -7.84 -3.55 -11.27
C MET A 204 -8.49 -3.61 -9.88
N LEU A 205 -9.53 -2.80 -9.62
CA LEU A 205 -10.32 -2.84 -8.38
C LEU A 205 -11.01 -4.22 -8.21
N ARG A 206 -11.61 -4.74 -9.30
CA ARG A 206 -12.19 -6.10 -9.29
C ARG A 206 -11.13 -7.19 -9.09
N LEU A 207 -9.94 -7.04 -9.66
CA LEU A 207 -8.83 -7.95 -9.41
C LEU A 207 -8.41 -7.93 -7.93
N ALA A 208 -8.27 -6.72 -7.36
CA ALA A 208 -7.93 -6.53 -5.94
C ALA A 208 -8.95 -7.21 -5.01
N GLY A 209 -10.25 -7.05 -5.30
CA GLY A 209 -11.31 -7.70 -4.55
C GLY A 209 -11.36 -9.22 -4.73
N ARG A 210 -11.16 -9.72 -5.95
CA ARG A 210 -11.32 -11.14 -6.28
C ARG A 210 -10.11 -11.99 -5.88
N GLU A 211 -8.89 -11.54 -6.14
CA GLU A 211 -7.66 -12.31 -5.96
C GLU A 211 -6.71 -11.73 -4.93
N GLY A 212 -6.81 -10.42 -4.63
CA GLY A 212 -6.07 -9.76 -3.57
C GLY A 212 -6.75 -9.84 -2.20
N ASP A 213 -6.04 -9.39 -1.17
CA ASP A 213 -6.59 -9.19 0.18
C ASP A 213 -7.23 -7.80 0.32
N GLY A 214 -7.07 -6.95 -0.70
CA GLY A 214 -7.62 -5.61 -0.77
C GLY A 214 -6.95 -4.74 -1.82
N ALA A 215 -7.21 -3.45 -1.76
CA ALA A 215 -6.73 -2.46 -2.70
C ALA A 215 -5.89 -1.36 -2.04
N ILE A 216 -4.97 -0.78 -2.82
CA ILE A 216 -4.28 0.47 -2.49
C ILE A 216 -4.69 1.50 -3.54
N VAL A 217 -5.14 2.66 -3.09
CA VAL A 217 -5.62 3.74 -3.96
C VAL A 217 -4.98 5.07 -3.58
N ASN A 218 -4.91 5.99 -4.55
CA ASN A 218 -4.42 7.34 -4.32
C ASN A 218 -5.02 8.33 -5.32
N TRP A 219 -4.85 9.62 -5.09
CA TRP A 219 -5.32 10.70 -5.97
C TRP A 219 -6.83 10.64 -6.27
N LEU A 220 -7.61 10.25 -5.27
CA LEU A 220 -9.08 10.20 -5.32
C LEU A 220 -9.64 11.17 -4.29
N SER A 221 -10.88 11.63 -4.51
CA SER A 221 -11.63 12.38 -3.51
C SER A 221 -12.31 11.45 -2.50
N ALA A 222 -12.78 12.01 -1.39
CA ALA A 222 -13.59 11.25 -0.44
C ALA A 222 -14.88 10.71 -1.08
N ALA A 223 -15.47 11.41 -2.06
CA ALA A 223 -16.64 10.94 -2.80
C ALA A 223 -16.30 9.74 -3.71
N ASP A 224 -15.14 9.77 -4.39
CA ASP A 224 -14.68 8.64 -5.22
C ASP A 224 -14.44 7.38 -4.38
N ALA A 225 -14.05 7.55 -3.11
CA ALA A 225 -13.78 6.44 -2.19
C ALA A 225 -14.99 5.50 -2.04
N ALA A 226 -16.21 6.03 -2.00
CA ALA A 226 -17.42 5.21 -1.92
C ALA A 226 -17.59 4.28 -3.14
N ARG A 227 -17.34 4.82 -4.36
CA ARG A 227 -17.40 4.02 -5.61
C ARG A 227 -16.31 2.95 -5.63
N VAL A 228 -15.09 3.32 -5.26
CA VAL A 228 -13.93 2.41 -5.21
C VAL A 228 -14.17 1.28 -4.22
N SER A 229 -14.61 1.62 -2.99
CA SER A 229 -14.92 0.65 -1.94
C SER A 229 -16.04 -0.29 -2.35
N GLY A 230 -17.08 0.22 -3.00
CA GLY A 230 -18.17 -0.58 -3.53
C GLY A 230 -17.67 -1.66 -4.49
N ILE A 231 -16.86 -1.28 -5.50
CA ILE A 231 -16.34 -2.23 -6.51
C ILE A 231 -15.44 -3.30 -5.88
N VAL A 232 -14.56 -2.92 -4.93
CA VAL A 232 -13.67 -3.88 -4.26
C VAL A 232 -14.48 -4.88 -3.44
N ASN A 233 -15.50 -4.42 -2.72
CA ASN A 233 -16.31 -5.25 -1.82
C ASN A 233 -17.41 -6.05 -2.54
N GLU A 234 -17.71 -5.78 -3.82
CA GLU A 234 -18.57 -6.66 -4.65
C GLU A 234 -18.07 -8.10 -4.72
N GLN A 235 -16.77 -8.31 -4.54
CA GLN A 235 -16.13 -9.62 -4.60
C GLN A 235 -16.09 -10.36 -3.24
N GLY A 236 -16.66 -9.76 -2.21
CA GLY A 236 -16.74 -10.26 -0.84
C GLY A 236 -16.47 -9.15 0.19
N PRO A 237 -17.16 -9.19 1.33
CA PRO A 237 -17.01 -8.15 2.36
C PRO A 237 -15.66 -8.23 3.09
N GLY A 238 -15.27 -7.13 3.72
CA GLY A 238 -14.11 -7.08 4.62
C GLY A 238 -12.75 -6.98 3.92
N LYS A 239 -12.73 -6.60 2.65
CA LYS A 239 -11.48 -6.30 1.95
C LYS A 239 -10.83 -5.04 2.52
N GLU A 240 -9.51 -5.07 2.68
CA GLU A 240 -8.77 -3.90 3.10
C GLU A 240 -8.64 -2.88 1.97
N ILE A 241 -8.88 -1.61 2.27
CA ILE A 241 -8.75 -0.52 1.30
C ILE A 241 -7.88 0.57 1.94
N VAL A 242 -6.64 0.63 1.48
CA VAL A 242 -5.66 1.62 1.91
C VAL A 242 -5.70 2.80 0.94
N ALA A 243 -5.95 3.99 1.44
CA ALA A 243 -5.86 5.20 0.63
C ALA A 243 -4.66 6.03 1.04
N ARG A 244 -3.74 6.30 0.10
CA ARG A 244 -2.69 7.28 0.30
C ARG A 244 -3.27 8.66 0.15
N LEU A 245 -3.36 9.41 1.25
CA LEU A 245 -3.96 10.73 1.32
C LEU A 245 -2.88 11.80 1.44
N PHE A 246 -2.93 12.79 0.56
CA PHE A 246 -2.03 13.94 0.58
C PHE A 246 -2.63 15.00 1.50
N VAL A 247 -1.89 15.39 2.54
CA VAL A 247 -2.42 16.27 3.60
C VAL A 247 -1.44 17.40 3.88
N CYS A 248 -1.95 18.63 3.93
CA CYS A 248 -1.22 19.83 4.32
C CYS A 248 -2.06 20.63 5.32
N PRO A 249 -1.87 20.45 6.64
CA PRO A 249 -2.63 21.20 7.65
C PRO A 249 -2.14 22.65 7.71
N ASN A 250 -2.44 23.40 6.67
CA ASN A 250 -2.16 24.82 6.51
C ASN A 250 -3.40 25.52 5.94
N PRO A 251 -4.03 26.47 6.67
CA PRO A 251 -5.21 27.19 6.20
C PRO A 251 -4.87 28.31 5.20
N ASP A 252 -3.59 28.66 5.03
CA ASP A 252 -3.16 29.69 4.09
C ASP A 252 -3.20 29.17 2.63
N LYS A 253 -4.31 29.43 1.99
CA LYS A 253 -4.56 29.04 0.59
C LYS A 253 -3.56 29.66 -0.40
N GLU A 254 -3.04 30.84 -0.13
CA GLU A 254 -2.09 31.51 -1.03
C GLU A 254 -0.76 30.74 -1.09
N GLN A 255 -0.36 30.13 0.03
CA GLN A 255 0.82 29.28 0.07
C GLN A 255 0.58 27.85 -0.40
N VAL A 256 -0.60 27.28 -0.11
CA VAL A 256 -0.92 25.88 -0.40
C VAL A 256 -1.24 25.67 -1.90
N LEU A 257 -2.10 26.49 -2.50
CA LEU A 257 -2.64 26.23 -3.83
C LEU A 257 -1.58 26.14 -4.94
N PRO A 258 -0.58 27.03 -5.02
CA PRO A 258 0.43 26.92 -6.08
C PRO A 258 1.25 25.62 -5.98
N ALA A 259 1.68 25.27 -4.78
CA ALA A 259 2.45 24.05 -4.53
C ALA A 259 1.61 22.78 -4.75
N ALA A 260 0.35 22.80 -4.34
CA ALA A 260 -0.59 21.72 -4.53
C ALA A 260 -0.89 21.48 -6.04
N LYS A 261 -1.15 22.53 -6.81
CA LYS A 261 -1.36 22.44 -8.27
C LYS A 261 -0.13 21.87 -8.98
N PHE A 262 1.06 22.30 -8.57
CA PHE A 262 2.32 21.74 -9.09
C PHE A 262 2.45 20.25 -8.80
N ALA A 263 2.20 19.81 -7.56
CA ALA A 263 2.24 18.41 -7.16
C ALA A 263 1.19 17.58 -7.90
N MET A 264 -0.04 18.09 -8.05
CA MET A 264 -1.11 17.44 -8.81
C MET A 264 -0.75 17.26 -10.27
N ALA A 265 -0.20 18.29 -10.92
CA ALA A 265 0.14 18.26 -12.34
C ALA A 265 1.17 17.15 -12.67
N ALA A 266 2.05 16.81 -11.75
CA ALA A 266 2.98 15.69 -11.92
C ALA A 266 2.28 14.33 -12.11
N TYR A 267 1.03 14.20 -11.65
CA TYR A 267 0.21 12.99 -11.79
C TYR A 267 -0.90 13.14 -12.83
N LEU A 268 -1.63 14.25 -12.85
CA LEU A 268 -2.79 14.47 -13.75
C LEU A 268 -2.48 14.23 -15.23
N ASN A 269 -1.20 14.37 -15.61
CA ASN A 269 -0.74 14.23 -16.99
C ASN A 269 -0.15 12.85 -17.31
N VAL A 270 0.01 11.97 -16.32
CA VAL A 270 0.40 10.59 -16.57
C VAL A 270 -0.81 9.82 -17.12
N PRO A 271 -0.68 9.06 -18.22
CA PRO A 271 -1.82 8.47 -18.92
C PRO A 271 -2.77 7.67 -18.02
N VAL A 272 -2.24 6.91 -17.06
CA VAL A 272 -3.06 6.09 -16.16
C VAL A 272 -3.90 6.94 -15.20
N TYR A 273 -3.36 8.07 -14.73
CA TYR A 273 -4.08 8.99 -13.85
C TYR A 273 -5.05 9.88 -14.63
N ARG A 274 -4.68 10.34 -15.85
CA ARG A 274 -5.61 11.05 -16.75
C ARG A 274 -6.87 10.19 -16.99
N ALA A 275 -6.68 8.93 -17.36
CA ALA A 275 -7.78 7.99 -17.54
C ALA A 275 -8.57 7.70 -16.26
N PHE A 276 -7.92 7.74 -15.08
CA PHE A 276 -8.58 7.61 -13.80
C PHE A 276 -9.47 8.81 -13.48
N HIS A 277 -8.98 10.03 -13.65
CA HIS A 277 -9.79 11.24 -13.43
C HIS A 277 -10.92 11.37 -14.43
N GLN A 278 -10.73 10.92 -15.69
CA GLN A 278 -11.83 10.79 -16.65
C GLN A 278 -12.90 9.80 -16.18
N TRP A 279 -12.48 8.63 -15.66
CA TRP A 279 -13.38 7.65 -15.08
C TRP A 279 -14.12 8.16 -13.83
N CYS A 280 -13.50 9.06 -13.05
CA CYS A 280 -14.14 9.78 -11.93
C CYS A 280 -15.07 10.93 -12.40
N GLY A 281 -15.26 11.14 -13.71
CA GLY A 281 -16.14 12.18 -14.23
C GLY A 281 -15.52 13.58 -14.34
N ARG A 282 -14.18 13.70 -14.24
CA ARG A 282 -13.47 14.99 -14.26
C ARG A 282 -12.98 15.41 -15.65
N THR A 283 -13.54 14.84 -16.72
CA THR A 283 -13.12 15.14 -18.10
C THR A 283 -13.26 16.61 -18.43
N GLU A 284 -14.44 17.21 -18.16
CA GLU A 284 -14.72 18.62 -18.48
C GLU A 284 -13.91 19.55 -17.57
N VAL A 285 -13.85 19.26 -16.27
CA VAL A 285 -13.15 20.07 -15.26
C VAL A 285 -11.65 20.18 -15.55
N LEU A 286 -11.04 19.16 -16.14
CA LEU A 286 -9.61 19.11 -16.45
C LEU A 286 -9.31 19.34 -17.94
N ALA A 287 -10.31 19.59 -18.79
CA ALA A 287 -10.12 19.74 -20.24
C ALA A 287 -9.13 20.85 -20.61
N GLU A 288 -9.27 22.04 -20.01
CA GLU A 288 -8.38 23.17 -20.27
C GLU A 288 -6.96 22.94 -19.72
N HIS A 289 -6.83 22.30 -18.57
CA HIS A 289 -5.54 21.89 -18.03
C HIS A 289 -4.80 20.96 -18.98
N TRP A 290 -5.47 19.91 -19.46
CA TRP A 290 -4.86 18.95 -20.37
C TRP A 290 -4.54 19.56 -21.73
N ALA A 291 -5.41 20.43 -22.28
CA ALA A 291 -5.15 21.11 -23.54
C ALA A 291 -3.89 21.98 -23.45
N ALA A 292 -3.76 22.79 -22.40
CA ALA A 292 -2.58 23.62 -22.18
C ALA A 292 -1.31 22.76 -21.97
N TRP A 293 -1.42 21.68 -21.20
CA TRP A 293 -0.30 20.77 -20.98
C TRP A 293 0.17 20.10 -22.26
N ASP A 294 -0.75 19.58 -23.07
CA ASP A 294 -0.46 18.92 -24.36
C ASP A 294 0.14 19.91 -25.37
N ALA A 295 -0.23 21.20 -25.30
CA ALA A 295 0.36 22.29 -26.08
C ALA A 295 1.74 22.76 -25.56
N GLY A 296 2.24 22.22 -24.44
CA GLY A 296 3.54 22.59 -23.83
C GLY A 296 3.48 23.80 -22.89
N ASP A 297 2.34 24.43 -22.72
CA ASP A 297 2.15 25.54 -21.77
C ASP A 297 2.01 25.03 -20.33
N ARG A 298 3.16 24.76 -19.70
CA ARG A 298 3.20 24.22 -18.33
C ARG A 298 2.62 25.18 -17.31
N LYS A 299 2.92 26.48 -17.43
CA LYS A 299 2.44 27.51 -16.50
C LYS A 299 0.94 27.73 -16.64
N GLY A 300 0.47 27.85 -17.88
CA GLY A 300 -0.97 27.97 -18.16
C GLY A 300 -1.74 26.74 -17.70
N ALA A 301 -1.20 25.54 -17.91
CA ALA A 301 -1.81 24.29 -17.44
C ALA A 301 -2.01 24.27 -15.91
N LEU A 302 -1.02 24.70 -15.14
CA LEU A 302 -1.16 24.77 -13.67
C LEU A 302 -2.28 25.74 -13.25
N ALA A 303 -2.36 26.91 -13.91
CA ALA A 303 -3.39 27.91 -13.65
C ALA A 303 -4.82 27.40 -13.93
N LYS A 304 -4.96 26.41 -14.83
CA LYS A 304 -6.24 25.80 -15.22
C LYS A 304 -6.71 24.66 -14.28
N ILE A 305 -5.93 24.28 -13.28
CA ILE A 305 -6.41 23.36 -12.24
C ILE A 305 -7.31 24.16 -11.29
N PRO A 306 -8.61 23.80 -11.15
CA PRO A 306 -9.51 24.51 -10.25
C PRO A 306 -9.09 24.35 -8.78
N ASP A 307 -9.24 25.41 -8.00
CA ASP A 307 -8.94 25.37 -6.56
C ASP A 307 -9.84 24.36 -5.82
N SER A 308 -11.11 24.24 -6.25
CA SER A 308 -12.02 23.23 -5.70
C SER A 308 -11.53 21.81 -5.90
N LEU A 309 -10.87 21.51 -7.03
CA LEU A 309 -10.28 20.18 -7.25
C LEU A 309 -9.05 19.96 -6.37
N VAL A 310 -8.27 21.02 -6.08
CA VAL A 310 -7.20 20.93 -5.09
C VAL A 310 -7.77 20.54 -3.73
N ASP A 311 -8.85 21.22 -3.31
CA ASP A 311 -9.50 20.93 -2.01
C ASP A 311 -10.13 19.54 -1.93
N GLU A 312 -10.49 18.93 -3.08
CA GLU A 312 -10.97 17.56 -3.13
C GLU A 312 -9.84 16.50 -3.00
N LEU A 313 -8.68 16.75 -3.63
CA LEU A 313 -7.63 15.75 -3.81
C LEU A 313 -6.46 15.92 -2.83
N ILE A 314 -6.26 17.11 -2.30
CA ILE A 314 -5.24 17.42 -1.27
C ILE A 314 -5.96 18.01 -0.08
N ILE A 315 -5.97 17.25 1.00
CA ILE A 315 -6.59 17.65 2.26
C ILE A 315 -5.79 18.84 2.82
N ASN A 316 -6.43 20.00 2.98
CA ASN A 316 -5.79 21.20 3.48
C ASN A 316 -6.74 22.02 4.36
N GLY A 317 -6.22 22.97 5.10
CA GLY A 317 -6.96 23.78 6.09
C GLY A 317 -6.35 23.66 7.48
N THR A 318 -7.14 23.99 8.50
CA THR A 318 -6.75 23.76 9.90
C THR A 318 -6.64 22.25 10.21
N PRO A 319 -5.92 21.85 11.25
CA PRO A 319 -5.84 20.45 11.65
C PRO A 319 -7.20 19.79 11.90
N ASP A 320 -8.19 20.51 12.44
CA ASP A 320 -9.53 19.97 12.66
C ASP A 320 -10.29 19.75 11.35
N GLU A 321 -10.18 20.67 10.40
CA GLU A 321 -10.74 20.52 9.06
C GLU A 321 -10.09 19.35 8.32
N CYS A 322 -8.77 19.20 8.42
CA CYS A 322 -8.07 18.05 7.85
C CYS A 322 -8.54 16.73 8.46
N ARG A 323 -8.69 16.63 9.78
CA ARG A 323 -9.24 15.43 10.44
C ARG A 323 -10.66 15.11 9.99
N ALA A 324 -11.52 16.12 9.92
CA ALA A 324 -12.88 15.95 9.41
C ALA A 324 -12.90 15.48 7.95
N HIS A 325 -11.96 15.95 7.12
CA HIS A 325 -11.84 15.50 5.74
C HIS A 325 -11.34 14.05 5.66
N ILE A 326 -10.33 13.67 6.44
CA ILE A 326 -9.85 12.28 6.51
C ILE A 326 -11.00 11.35 6.95
N GLN A 327 -11.82 11.78 7.91
CA GLN A 327 -12.96 10.98 8.37
C GLN A 327 -13.97 10.70 7.24
N ARG A 328 -14.20 11.65 6.31
CA ARG A 328 -15.05 11.40 5.14
C ARG A 328 -14.54 10.25 4.25
N TYR A 329 -13.24 10.05 4.14
CA TYR A 329 -12.71 8.87 3.42
C TYR A 329 -13.03 7.57 4.17
N VAL A 330 -12.89 7.57 5.49
CA VAL A 330 -13.22 6.42 6.34
C VAL A 330 -14.71 6.08 6.24
N ASP A 331 -15.57 7.09 6.33
CA ASP A 331 -17.03 6.93 6.20
C ASP A 331 -17.44 6.37 4.82
N ASN A 332 -16.63 6.62 3.80
CA ASN A 332 -16.80 6.12 2.45
C ASN A 332 -16.04 4.79 2.18
N GLY A 333 -15.63 4.09 3.23
CA GLY A 333 -15.12 2.71 3.16
C GLY A 333 -13.62 2.55 3.05
N ILE A 334 -12.82 3.61 3.24
CA ILE A 334 -11.37 3.48 3.41
C ILE A 334 -11.10 2.89 4.79
N THR A 335 -10.44 1.73 4.83
CA THR A 335 -10.15 1.02 6.08
C THR A 335 -8.83 1.46 6.73
N CYS A 336 -7.93 2.03 5.92
CA CYS A 336 -6.66 2.59 6.39
C CYS A 336 -6.32 3.86 5.60
N PRO A 337 -6.61 5.06 6.12
CA PRO A 337 -6.04 6.29 5.59
C PRO A 337 -4.54 6.31 5.89
N ALA A 338 -3.71 6.30 4.85
CA ALA A 338 -2.25 6.38 4.91
C ALA A 338 -1.81 7.80 4.50
N LEU A 339 -1.48 8.62 5.49
CA LEU A 339 -1.19 10.03 5.24
C LEU A 339 0.19 10.22 4.60
N LEU A 340 0.28 11.16 3.68
CA LEU A 340 1.51 11.78 3.23
C LEU A 340 1.42 13.28 3.54
N VAL A 341 2.15 13.72 4.54
CA VAL A 341 2.18 15.14 4.91
C VAL A 341 2.99 15.92 3.89
N MET A 342 2.37 16.94 3.30
CA MET A 342 2.96 17.84 2.33
C MET A 342 3.41 19.12 3.04
N GLY A 343 4.71 19.41 3.01
CA GLY A 343 5.30 20.57 3.69
C GLY A 343 5.08 21.92 2.98
N PHE A 344 3.91 22.11 2.33
CA PHE A 344 3.61 23.35 1.61
C PHE A 344 3.52 24.55 2.57
N GLY A 345 4.08 25.69 2.14
CA GLY A 345 4.14 26.87 2.98
C GLY A 345 5.10 26.75 4.16
N GLY A 346 6.04 25.78 4.13
CA GLY A 346 7.08 25.64 5.16
C GLY A 346 6.58 25.11 6.51
N ILE A 347 5.43 24.42 6.56
CA ILE A 347 4.94 23.81 7.81
C ILE A 347 5.92 22.74 8.31
N ASP A 348 6.02 22.64 9.63
CA ASP A 348 6.76 21.54 10.27
C ASP A 348 6.00 20.23 10.10
N VAL A 349 6.59 19.28 9.35
CA VAL A 349 5.99 18.00 9.03
C VAL A 349 5.74 17.16 10.29
N MET A 350 6.65 17.20 11.28
CA MET A 350 6.45 16.44 12.52
C MET A 350 5.38 17.07 13.40
N GLN A 351 5.28 18.41 13.42
CA GLN A 351 4.16 19.08 14.10
C GLN A 351 2.84 18.72 13.44
N ALA A 352 2.78 18.70 12.10
CA ALA A 352 1.60 18.24 11.36
C ALA A 352 1.22 16.79 11.71
N CYS A 353 2.20 15.89 11.87
CA CYS A 353 1.93 14.51 12.34
C CYS A 353 1.34 14.49 13.75
N ARG A 354 1.78 15.37 14.67
CA ARG A 354 1.19 15.50 16.03
C ARG A 354 -0.25 16.00 15.95
N ASP A 355 -0.48 17.03 15.15
CA ASP A 355 -1.78 17.66 14.98
C ASP A 355 -2.82 16.74 14.33
N LEU A 356 -2.38 15.83 13.45
CA LEU A 356 -3.20 14.86 12.72
C LEU A 356 -3.26 13.48 13.39
N ALA A 357 -2.62 13.30 14.52
CA ALA A 357 -2.58 12.01 15.22
C ALA A 357 -4.00 11.45 15.47
N PRO A 358 -4.19 10.13 15.34
CA PRO A 358 -5.47 9.49 15.66
C PRO A 358 -5.83 9.71 17.12
N ARG A 359 -7.14 9.97 17.38
CA ARG A 359 -7.70 10.23 18.71
C ARG A 359 -8.57 9.08 19.18
#